data_bf5aa0a88368bba3514fec705b24814b
#
_entry.id   bf5aa0a88368bba3514fec705b24814b
#
_cell.length_a   1.000
_cell.length_b   1.000
_cell.length_c   1.000
_cell.angle_alpha   90.00
_cell.angle_beta   90.00
_cell.angle_gamma   90.00
#
_symmetry.space_group_name_H-M   'P 1'
#
loop_
_entity.id
_entity.type
_entity.pdbx_description
1 polymer ?
#
loop_
_entity_poly.entity_id
_entity_poly.type
_entity_poly.pdbx_seq_one_letter_code
_entity_poly.pdbx_strand_id
1 'polypeptide(L)'
;MPTQCNPNLFAFAPAEGRPVVASFDGGAITSDAGALLLGATDRVLGLTRRLAACFRDSRDPAYTEHAVETLVMQRVVGIALGYEDLNDHDQLRHDPVLATLAGKLAASRSDCAPLAGKSTLNRLELSRAEPTRYARIAADSAAIEALFVDLFLDAHAKAPAQITLDLDATDDPLHGQQGEQERGRRPRKPAQPVLPRLLRVLLLPAALHLLRPAPAGGETAPRRH
;
A
#
# COMPACT_ATOMS: atom_id res chain seq x y z
N MET A 1 18.79 19.36 13.08
CA MET A 1 19.36 20.64 12.60
C MET A 1 18.67 20.96 11.29
N PRO A 2 17.97 22.08 11.16
CA PRO A 2 17.45 22.48 9.86
C PRO A 2 18.67 22.78 8.98
N THR A 3 18.87 22.00 7.95
CA THR A 3 19.76 22.37 6.87
C THR A 3 19.13 23.60 6.19
N GLN A 4 19.68 24.76 6.49
CA GLN A 4 19.45 25.93 5.65
C GLN A 4 20.04 25.58 4.28
N CYS A 5 19.21 25.07 3.37
CA CYS A 5 19.51 25.09 1.97
C CYS A 5 19.61 26.56 1.58
N ASN A 6 20.83 27.05 1.56
CA ASN A 6 21.10 28.34 0.95
C ASN A 6 20.65 28.20 -0.51
N PRO A 7 19.73 29.01 -1.03
CA PRO A 7 19.30 28.93 -2.42
C PRO A 7 20.43 29.50 -3.30
N ASN A 8 21.54 28.78 -3.38
CA ASN A 8 22.61 29.14 -4.30
C ASN A 8 22.05 28.93 -5.71
N LEU A 9 21.76 30.02 -6.36
CA LEU A 9 21.48 30.05 -7.77
C LEU A 9 22.73 29.56 -8.53
N PHE A 10 22.58 28.43 -9.21
CA PHE A 10 23.61 27.95 -10.15
C PHE A 10 23.33 28.58 -11.50
N ALA A 11 24.28 29.39 -11.98
CA ALA A 11 24.24 29.96 -13.31
C ALA A 11 24.97 29.02 -14.28
N PHE A 12 24.32 28.70 -15.38
CA PHE A 12 24.88 27.90 -16.47
C PHE A 12 25.12 28.75 -17.70
N ALA A 13 25.79 28.19 -18.71
CA ALA A 13 25.95 28.85 -19.97
C ALA A 13 24.59 29.22 -20.59
N PRO A 14 24.41 30.42 -21.11
CA PRO A 14 23.16 30.84 -21.71
C PRO A 14 22.81 29.98 -22.92
N ALA A 15 21.53 29.66 -23.08
CA ALA A 15 21.01 28.98 -24.26
C ALA A 15 20.27 29.98 -25.14
N GLU A 16 20.64 30.10 -26.40
CA GLU A 16 20.04 31.07 -27.36
C GLU A 16 19.92 32.49 -26.79
N GLY A 17 20.97 32.95 -26.07
CA GLY A 17 20.98 34.28 -25.45
C GLY A 17 20.12 34.45 -24.18
N ARG A 18 19.49 33.41 -23.70
CA ARG A 18 18.69 33.40 -22.45
C ARG A 18 19.53 32.89 -21.30
N PRO A 19 19.52 33.56 -20.14
CA PRO A 19 20.21 33.05 -18.95
C PRO A 19 19.56 31.76 -18.46
N VAL A 20 20.38 30.78 -18.14
CA VAL A 20 19.93 29.52 -17.52
C VAL A 20 20.39 29.51 -16.07
N VAL A 21 19.44 29.43 -15.17
CA VAL A 21 19.68 29.35 -13.73
C VAL A 21 18.91 28.15 -13.15
N ALA A 22 19.52 27.50 -12.15
CA ALA A 22 18.87 26.48 -11.36
C ALA A 22 18.97 26.83 -9.88
N SER A 23 17.94 26.50 -9.14
CA SER A 23 17.88 26.64 -7.68
C SER A 23 17.27 25.40 -7.05
N PHE A 24 17.58 25.14 -5.78
CA PHE A 24 17.01 24.05 -4.99
C PHE A 24 15.82 24.56 -4.15
N ASP A 25 14.87 25.24 -4.79
CA ASP A 25 13.67 25.84 -4.17
C ASP A 25 12.37 25.10 -4.49
N GLY A 26 12.45 23.92 -5.13
CA GLY A 26 11.31 23.15 -5.67
C GLY A 26 10.65 22.32 -4.61
N GLY A 27 10.54 22.51 -3.40
CA GLY A 27 9.75 21.77 -2.41
C GLY A 27 9.88 20.24 -2.49
N ALA A 28 8.92 19.53 -1.94
CA ALA A 28 8.87 18.06 -1.99
C ALA A 28 8.31 17.61 -3.35
N ILE A 29 9.03 16.70 -4.00
CA ILE A 29 8.63 16.10 -5.29
C ILE A 29 8.46 14.59 -5.13
N THR A 30 7.66 13.99 -5.99
CA THR A 30 7.46 12.55 -6.05
C THR A 30 7.57 12.05 -7.50
N SER A 31 8.08 10.83 -7.68
CA SER A 31 7.98 10.07 -8.93
C SER A 31 6.67 9.28 -9.02
N ASP A 32 5.93 9.15 -7.92
CA ASP A 32 4.84 8.20 -7.74
C ASP A 32 3.45 8.84 -7.88
N ALA A 33 3.34 9.90 -8.70
CA ALA A 33 2.06 10.60 -8.93
C ALA A 33 0.93 9.67 -9.41
N GLY A 34 1.26 8.55 -10.07
CA GLY A 34 0.31 7.50 -10.44
C GLY A 34 -0.45 6.89 -9.26
N ALA A 35 0.08 6.97 -8.04
CA ALA A 35 -0.60 6.52 -6.83
C ALA A 35 -1.94 7.22 -6.59
N LEU A 36 -2.14 8.43 -7.13
CA LEU A 36 -3.43 9.13 -7.05
C LEU A 36 -4.56 8.34 -7.72
N LEU A 37 -4.27 7.58 -8.78
CA LEU A 37 -5.24 6.69 -9.42
C LEU A 37 -5.58 5.51 -8.52
N LEU A 38 -4.58 4.93 -7.83
CA LEU A 38 -4.81 3.87 -6.84
C LEU A 38 -5.70 4.38 -5.71
N GLY A 39 -5.45 5.59 -5.20
CA GLY A 39 -6.29 6.21 -4.19
C GLY A 39 -7.72 6.49 -4.67
N ALA A 40 -7.91 6.85 -5.95
CA ALA A 40 -9.24 6.99 -6.54
C ALA A 40 -9.98 5.64 -6.60
N THR A 41 -9.28 4.59 -6.98
CA THR A 41 -9.79 3.21 -6.99
C THR A 41 -10.16 2.75 -5.59
N ASP A 42 -9.28 2.96 -4.62
CA ASP A 42 -9.53 2.57 -3.23
C ASP A 42 -10.74 3.27 -2.61
N ARG A 43 -10.98 4.54 -2.96
CA ARG A 43 -12.21 5.24 -2.53
C ARG A 43 -13.50 4.55 -2.99
N VAL A 44 -13.48 3.91 -4.16
CA VAL A 44 -14.63 3.18 -4.69
C VAL A 44 -14.76 1.80 -4.05
N LEU A 45 -13.65 1.07 -3.93
CA LEU A 45 -13.62 -0.29 -3.40
C LEU A 45 -13.68 -0.33 -1.86
N GLY A 46 -13.13 0.70 -1.21
CA GLY A 46 -12.95 0.74 0.24
C GLY A 46 -11.97 -0.33 0.73
N LEU A 47 -11.06 -0.80 -0.13
CA LEU A 47 -10.17 -1.93 0.14
C LEU A 47 -9.32 -1.68 1.38
N THR A 48 -8.60 -0.56 1.45
CA THR A 48 -7.67 -0.30 2.56
C THR A 48 -8.39 -0.18 3.89
N ARG A 49 -9.55 0.48 3.92
CA ARG A 49 -10.40 0.58 5.11
C ARG A 49 -10.96 -0.78 5.54
N ARG A 50 -11.47 -1.57 4.60
CA ARG A 50 -12.01 -2.91 4.87
C ARG A 50 -10.92 -3.85 5.36
N LEU A 51 -9.72 -3.79 4.75
CA LEU A 51 -8.58 -4.59 5.18
C LEU A 51 -8.09 -4.15 6.57
N ALA A 52 -8.04 -2.85 6.85
CA ALA A 52 -7.68 -2.34 8.18
C ALA A 52 -8.64 -2.82 9.27
N ALA A 53 -9.92 -2.99 8.96
CA ALA A 53 -10.92 -3.51 9.88
C ALA A 53 -10.68 -5.00 10.27
N CYS A 54 -9.88 -5.73 9.50
CA CYS A 54 -9.46 -7.09 9.83
C CYS A 54 -8.32 -7.14 10.88
N PHE A 55 -7.86 -5.99 11.35
CA PHE A 55 -6.82 -5.90 12.37
C PHE A 55 -7.38 -5.33 13.68
N ARG A 56 -6.96 -5.92 14.78
CA ARG A 56 -7.23 -5.42 16.13
C ARG A 56 -6.01 -4.66 16.63
N ASP A 57 -6.18 -3.38 16.94
CA ASP A 57 -5.13 -2.52 17.47
C ASP A 57 -5.28 -2.38 18.99
N SER A 58 -4.31 -2.89 19.72
CA SER A 58 -4.23 -2.79 21.18
C SER A 58 -3.15 -1.78 21.64
N ARG A 59 -2.71 -0.89 20.73
CA ARG A 59 -1.81 0.19 21.08
C ARG A 59 -2.56 1.28 21.83
N ASP A 60 -1.85 2.00 22.70
CA ASP A 60 -2.40 3.17 23.36
C ASP A 60 -2.56 4.31 22.35
N PRO A 61 -3.77 4.84 22.12
CA PRO A 61 -4.01 5.93 21.17
C PRO A 61 -3.16 7.19 21.44
N ALA A 62 -2.86 7.50 22.72
CA ALA A 62 -2.06 8.66 23.09
C ALA A 62 -0.61 8.59 22.59
N TYR A 63 -0.11 7.37 22.33
CA TYR A 63 1.25 7.12 21.84
C TYR A 63 1.29 6.57 20.43
N THR A 64 0.15 6.51 19.74
CA THR A 64 0.04 5.95 18.40
C THR A 64 0.10 7.07 17.35
N GLU A 65 1.22 7.18 16.63
CA GLU A 65 1.39 8.18 15.56
C GLU A 65 0.65 7.79 14.29
N HIS A 66 0.63 6.50 13.95
CA HIS A 66 0.02 6.00 12.70
C HIS A 66 -1.07 4.98 13.02
N ALA A 67 -2.32 5.29 12.62
CA ALA A 67 -3.45 4.37 12.71
C ALA A 67 -3.22 3.14 11.81
N VAL A 68 -3.89 2.02 12.12
CA VAL A 68 -3.78 0.81 11.29
C VAL A 68 -4.20 1.07 9.85
N GLU A 69 -5.25 1.85 9.63
CA GLU A 69 -5.71 2.22 8.29
C GLU A 69 -4.62 2.93 7.47
N THR A 70 -3.90 3.88 8.10
CA THR A 70 -2.75 4.55 7.48
C THR A 70 -1.64 3.57 7.12
N LEU A 71 -1.33 2.63 8.04
CA LEU A 71 -0.30 1.61 7.80
C LEU A 71 -0.67 0.67 6.65
N VAL A 72 -1.91 0.21 6.63
CA VAL A 72 -2.45 -0.67 5.58
C VAL A 72 -2.42 0.06 4.23
N MET A 73 -2.95 1.29 4.16
CA MET A 73 -2.94 2.10 2.95
C MET A 73 -1.50 2.30 2.43
N GLN A 74 -0.60 2.75 3.28
CA GLN A 74 0.81 2.97 2.91
C GLN A 74 1.45 1.70 2.36
N ARG A 75 1.19 0.55 2.97
CA ARG A 75 1.78 -0.72 2.54
C ARG A 75 1.16 -1.25 1.25
N VAL A 76 -0.16 -1.21 1.12
CA VAL A 76 -0.89 -1.64 -0.07
C VAL A 76 -0.47 -0.83 -1.29
N VAL A 77 -0.48 0.49 -1.17
CA VAL A 77 -0.08 1.38 -2.26
C VAL A 77 1.41 1.23 -2.56
N GLY A 78 2.28 1.10 -1.55
CA GLY A 78 3.70 0.88 -1.74
C GLY A 78 3.98 -0.38 -2.58
N ILE A 79 3.35 -1.51 -2.26
CA ILE A 79 3.49 -2.75 -3.06
C ILE A 79 2.93 -2.57 -4.47
N ALA A 80 1.80 -1.89 -4.63
CA ALA A 80 1.20 -1.63 -5.94
C ALA A 80 2.08 -0.75 -6.85
N LEU A 81 2.93 0.08 -6.25
CA LEU A 81 3.94 0.89 -6.94
C LEU A 81 5.26 0.14 -7.19
N GLY A 82 5.40 -1.08 -6.70
CA GLY A 82 6.61 -1.90 -6.87
C GLY A 82 7.59 -1.85 -5.70
N TYR A 83 7.26 -1.18 -4.60
CA TYR A 83 8.06 -1.14 -3.38
C TYR A 83 7.74 -2.34 -2.47
N GLU A 84 8.25 -3.51 -2.83
CA GLU A 84 8.02 -4.73 -2.07
C GLU A 84 8.83 -4.76 -0.78
N ASP A 85 10.04 -4.18 -0.77
CA ASP A 85 10.90 -4.13 0.41
C ASP A 85 10.42 -3.08 1.42
N LEU A 86 10.34 -3.50 2.67
CA LEU A 86 10.02 -2.59 3.78
C LEU A 86 11.08 -1.50 4.00
N ASN A 87 12.32 -1.72 3.57
CA ASN A 87 13.38 -0.73 3.71
C ASN A 87 13.08 0.54 2.92
N ASP A 88 12.38 0.44 1.79
CA ASP A 88 11.99 1.59 0.96
C ASP A 88 11.12 2.58 1.74
N HIS A 89 10.34 2.09 2.69
CA HIS A 89 9.48 2.92 3.51
C HIS A 89 10.22 3.87 4.46
N ASP A 90 11.51 3.70 4.68
CA ASP A 90 12.31 4.69 5.40
C ASP A 90 12.49 5.98 4.59
N GLN A 91 12.34 5.93 3.27
CA GLN A 91 12.30 7.09 2.38
C GLN A 91 10.85 7.46 2.04
N LEU A 92 10.01 6.50 1.67
CA LEU A 92 8.62 6.70 1.26
C LEU A 92 7.77 7.36 2.36
N ARG A 93 8.14 7.26 3.63
CA ARG A 93 7.44 7.93 4.73
C ARG A 93 7.44 9.47 4.62
N HIS A 94 8.25 10.02 3.74
CA HIS A 94 8.34 11.44 3.44
C HIS A 94 7.71 11.80 2.08
N ASP A 95 7.16 10.83 1.35
CA ASP A 95 6.57 11.07 0.05
C ASP A 95 5.25 11.85 0.17
N PRO A 96 5.11 12.98 -0.54
CA PRO A 96 3.94 13.85 -0.42
C PRO A 96 2.66 13.25 -0.99
N VAL A 97 2.75 12.37 -2.01
CA VAL A 97 1.57 11.73 -2.61
C VAL A 97 1.05 10.64 -1.71
N LEU A 98 1.92 9.79 -1.16
CA LEU A 98 1.51 8.79 -0.18
C LEU A 98 0.92 9.44 1.08
N ALA A 99 1.51 10.55 1.55
CA ALA A 99 0.97 11.34 2.66
C ALA A 99 -0.43 11.89 2.34
N THR A 100 -0.64 12.36 1.11
CA THR A 100 -1.95 12.83 0.63
C THR A 100 -2.98 11.71 0.62
N LEU A 101 -2.62 10.52 0.13
CA LEU A 101 -3.51 9.36 0.10
C LEU A 101 -3.90 8.90 1.53
N ALA A 102 -2.97 8.97 2.45
CA ALA A 102 -3.22 8.68 3.87
C ALA A 102 -4.05 9.75 4.59
N GLY A 103 -4.30 10.90 3.94
CA GLY A 103 -4.91 12.05 4.59
C GLY A 103 -4.05 12.64 5.72
N LYS A 104 -2.74 12.42 5.69
CA LYS A 104 -1.82 12.81 6.76
C LYS A 104 -0.56 13.49 6.21
N LEU A 105 -0.66 14.79 5.95
CA LEU A 105 0.42 15.58 5.36
C LEU A 105 1.55 15.93 6.33
N ALA A 106 1.30 15.86 7.63
CA ALA A 106 2.27 16.16 8.66
C ALA A 106 2.21 15.13 9.80
N ALA A 107 3.32 14.89 10.46
CA ALA A 107 3.34 14.13 11.69
C ALA A 107 2.71 14.90 12.84
N SER A 108 2.08 14.21 13.78
CA SER A 108 1.54 14.80 15.00
C SER A 108 2.68 15.13 15.98
N ARG A 109 3.77 14.40 15.89
CA ARG A 109 4.96 14.57 16.72
C ARG A 109 6.12 15.12 15.91
N SER A 110 6.90 16.03 16.50
CA SER A 110 8.02 16.69 15.84
C SER A 110 9.19 15.75 15.46
N ASP A 111 9.27 14.60 16.13
CA ASP A 111 10.31 13.57 15.93
C ASP A 111 9.87 12.49 14.93
N CYS A 112 8.68 12.61 14.35
CA CYS A 112 8.10 11.64 13.43
C CYS A 112 7.98 12.20 12.00
N ALA A 113 7.85 11.28 11.04
CA ALA A 113 7.47 11.60 9.67
C ALA A 113 5.93 11.48 9.49
N PRO A 114 5.35 12.06 8.42
CA PRO A 114 3.93 11.91 8.12
C PRO A 114 3.48 10.45 8.07
N LEU A 115 4.30 9.58 7.50
CA LEU A 115 4.01 8.15 7.36
C LEU A 115 4.99 7.28 8.15
N ALA A 116 4.69 5.99 8.24
CA ALA A 116 5.46 5.03 9.02
C ALA A 116 6.74 4.58 8.31
N GLY A 117 7.82 4.41 9.07
CA GLY A 117 9.02 3.73 8.59
C GLY A 117 8.91 2.20 8.69
N LYS A 118 9.92 1.52 8.14
CA LYS A 118 10.00 0.05 8.05
C LYS A 118 9.68 -0.71 9.32
N SER A 119 10.20 -0.25 10.45
CA SER A 119 10.01 -0.95 11.73
C SER A 119 8.55 -1.02 12.18
N THR A 120 7.75 0.01 11.86
CA THR A 120 6.33 0.04 12.19
C THR A 120 5.52 -0.82 11.23
N LEU A 121 5.83 -0.77 9.94
CA LEU A 121 5.19 -1.62 8.93
C LEU A 121 5.54 -3.10 9.12
N ASN A 122 6.77 -3.41 9.53
CA ASN A 122 7.15 -4.79 9.86
C ASN A 122 6.30 -5.37 11.00
N ARG A 123 5.91 -4.56 11.99
CA ARG A 123 5.00 -5.00 13.05
C ARG A 123 3.59 -5.26 12.55
N LEU A 124 3.14 -4.56 11.51
CA LEU A 124 1.87 -4.83 10.84
C LEU A 124 1.94 -6.15 10.06
N GLU A 125 2.98 -6.35 9.25
CA GLU A 125 3.14 -7.55 8.41
C GLU A 125 3.34 -8.84 9.21
N LEU A 126 4.07 -8.74 10.32
CA LEU A 126 4.31 -9.87 11.22
C LEU A 126 3.28 -9.94 12.36
N SER A 127 2.14 -9.28 12.21
CA SER A 127 1.06 -9.35 13.18
C SER A 127 0.55 -10.79 13.33
N ARG A 128 0.16 -11.15 14.54
CA ARG A 128 -0.31 -12.49 14.90
C ARG A 128 -1.81 -12.44 15.19
N ALA A 129 -2.46 -13.59 15.26
CA ALA A 129 -3.86 -13.68 15.64
C ALA A 129 -4.13 -13.09 17.05
N GLU A 130 -3.15 -13.24 17.97
CA GLU A 130 -3.25 -12.68 19.31
C GLU A 130 -2.16 -11.62 19.55
N PRO A 131 -2.52 -10.46 20.14
CA PRO A 131 -1.55 -9.42 20.46
C PRO A 131 -0.61 -9.88 21.58
N THR A 132 0.63 -9.40 21.52
CA THR A 132 1.63 -9.63 22.56
C THR A 132 2.08 -8.30 23.15
N ARG A 133 2.90 -8.35 24.20
CA ARG A 133 3.50 -7.14 24.80
C ARG A 133 4.24 -6.27 23.77
N TYR A 134 4.84 -6.89 22.75
CA TYR A 134 5.65 -6.21 21.71
C TYR A 134 4.91 -6.02 20.40
N ALA A 135 4.04 -6.97 20.01
CA ALA A 135 3.22 -6.91 18.82
C ALA A 135 1.77 -6.67 19.24
N ARG A 136 1.36 -5.40 19.28
CA ARG A 136 0.04 -4.99 19.75
C ARG A 136 -1.00 -4.88 18.64
N ILE A 137 -0.59 -5.01 17.40
CA ILE A 137 -1.49 -5.15 16.25
C ILE A 137 -1.67 -6.65 16.02
N ALA A 138 -2.90 -7.11 15.98
CA ALA A 138 -3.26 -8.49 15.72
C ALA A 138 -4.06 -8.58 14.42
N ALA A 139 -3.77 -9.58 13.58
CA ALA A 139 -4.48 -9.83 12.34
C ALA A 139 -5.50 -10.96 12.53
N ASP A 140 -6.72 -10.75 12.06
CA ASP A 140 -7.74 -11.80 11.92
C ASP A 140 -7.65 -12.40 10.52
N SER A 141 -6.97 -13.53 10.40
CA SER A 141 -6.77 -14.21 9.12
C SER A 141 -8.07 -14.66 8.48
N ALA A 142 -9.06 -15.07 9.28
CA ALA A 142 -10.36 -15.50 8.76
C ALA A 142 -11.15 -14.31 8.18
N ALA A 143 -11.12 -13.16 8.87
CA ALA A 143 -11.72 -11.93 8.36
C ALA A 143 -11.03 -11.44 7.08
N ILE A 144 -9.71 -11.58 6.99
CA ILE A 144 -8.97 -11.24 5.79
C ILE A 144 -9.36 -12.16 4.62
N GLU A 145 -9.44 -13.48 4.84
CA GLU A 145 -9.87 -14.44 3.81
C GLU A 145 -11.30 -14.16 3.35
N ALA A 146 -12.23 -13.89 4.28
CA ALA A 146 -13.60 -13.52 3.96
C ALA A 146 -13.69 -12.23 3.14
N LEU A 147 -12.86 -11.22 3.46
CA LEU A 147 -12.82 -9.95 2.73
C LEU A 147 -12.55 -10.15 1.23
N PHE A 148 -11.70 -11.12 0.85
CA PHE A 148 -11.42 -11.38 -0.56
C PHE A 148 -12.61 -11.94 -1.30
N VAL A 149 -13.36 -12.83 -0.65
CA VAL A 149 -14.61 -13.34 -1.19
C VAL A 149 -15.62 -12.21 -1.35
N ASP A 150 -15.74 -11.34 -0.36
CA ASP A 150 -16.64 -10.18 -0.41
C ASP A 150 -16.28 -9.23 -1.54
N LEU A 151 -15.01 -8.90 -1.72
CA LEU A 151 -14.54 -8.05 -2.81
C LEU A 151 -14.83 -8.67 -4.18
N PHE A 152 -14.66 -9.98 -4.31
CA PHE A 152 -15.03 -10.69 -5.53
C PHE A 152 -16.52 -10.60 -5.79
N LEU A 153 -17.36 -10.80 -4.79
CA LEU A 153 -18.83 -10.72 -4.93
C LEU A 153 -19.27 -9.29 -5.27
N ASP A 154 -18.71 -8.27 -4.63
CA ASP A 154 -19.02 -6.86 -4.89
C ASP A 154 -18.64 -6.43 -6.31
N ALA A 155 -17.64 -7.06 -6.91
CA ALA A 155 -17.22 -6.81 -8.29
C ALA A 155 -18.21 -7.36 -9.34
N HIS A 156 -19.19 -8.17 -8.94
CA HIS A 156 -20.13 -8.83 -9.84
C HIS A 156 -21.57 -8.45 -9.53
N ALA A 157 -22.21 -7.70 -10.43
CA ALA A 157 -23.64 -7.35 -10.30
C ALA A 157 -24.57 -8.59 -10.30
N LYS A 158 -24.12 -9.71 -10.85
CA LYS A 158 -24.80 -11.01 -10.86
C LYS A 158 -23.76 -12.09 -10.67
N ALA A 159 -24.15 -13.19 -10.00
CA ALA A 159 -23.28 -14.35 -9.85
C ALA A 159 -22.79 -14.83 -11.23
N PRO A 160 -21.48 -14.99 -11.43
CA PRO A 160 -20.94 -15.49 -12.70
C PRO A 160 -21.36 -16.94 -12.90
N ALA A 161 -21.72 -17.31 -14.14
CA ALA A 161 -22.09 -18.68 -14.49
C ALA A 161 -20.91 -19.65 -14.39
N GLN A 162 -19.68 -19.13 -14.50
CA GLN A 162 -18.45 -19.90 -14.42
C GLN A 162 -17.37 -19.09 -13.74
N ILE A 163 -16.59 -19.73 -12.90
CA ILE A 163 -15.40 -19.17 -12.24
C ILE A 163 -14.22 -20.03 -12.65
N THR A 164 -13.18 -19.38 -13.21
CA THR A 164 -11.90 -20.04 -13.48
C THR A 164 -11.00 -19.84 -12.27
N LEU A 165 -10.56 -20.93 -11.67
CA LEU A 165 -9.55 -20.92 -10.60
C LEU A 165 -8.21 -21.27 -11.22
N ASP A 166 -7.25 -20.38 -11.10
CA ASP A 166 -5.87 -20.63 -11.46
C ASP A 166 -5.09 -20.99 -10.19
N LEU A 167 -4.57 -22.20 -10.15
CA LEU A 167 -3.83 -22.74 -9.00
C LEU A 167 -2.37 -22.90 -9.42
N ASP A 168 -1.52 -22.01 -8.95
CA ASP A 168 -0.09 -22.09 -9.14
C ASP A 168 0.60 -22.49 -7.83
N ALA A 169 1.49 -23.51 -7.92
CA ALA A 169 2.34 -23.89 -6.81
C ALA A 169 3.55 -22.95 -6.77
N THR A 170 3.52 -21.99 -5.86
CA THR A 170 4.68 -21.13 -5.62
C THR A 170 5.72 -21.93 -4.83
N ASP A 171 6.85 -22.23 -5.47
CA ASP A 171 8.02 -22.75 -4.79
C ASP A 171 8.78 -21.57 -4.15
N ASP A 172 8.96 -21.62 -2.84
CA ASP A 172 9.73 -20.62 -2.08
C ASP A 172 10.97 -21.31 -1.47
N PRO A 173 12.03 -21.50 -2.28
CA PRO A 173 13.21 -22.24 -1.85
C PRO A 173 13.93 -21.49 -0.73
N LEU A 174 14.14 -22.16 0.38
CA LEU A 174 14.96 -21.66 1.49
C LEU A 174 16.43 -21.69 1.09
N HIS A 175 17.09 -20.54 1.13
CA HIS A 175 18.51 -20.42 0.83
C HIS A 175 19.35 -20.34 2.10
N GLY A 176 20.53 -20.98 2.09
CA GLY A 176 21.51 -20.98 3.18
C GLY A 176 21.13 -21.86 4.37
N GLN A 177 21.63 -21.50 5.55
CA GLN A 177 21.47 -22.30 6.79
C GLN A 177 20.09 -22.17 7.46
N GLN A 178 19.14 -21.48 6.86
CA GLN A 178 17.79 -21.33 7.41
C GLN A 178 17.06 -22.67 7.55
N GLY A 179 17.36 -23.63 6.69
CA GLY A 179 16.81 -25.00 6.77
C GLY A 179 17.39 -25.87 7.89
N GLU A 180 18.55 -25.55 8.45
CA GLU A 180 19.18 -26.35 9.52
C GLU A 180 18.66 -26.00 10.92
N GLN A 181 18.17 -24.78 11.13
CA GLN A 181 17.59 -24.38 12.43
C GLN A 181 16.25 -25.08 12.71
N GLU A 182 15.58 -25.65 11.72
CA GLU A 182 14.29 -26.34 11.88
C GLU A 182 14.44 -27.81 12.32
N ARG A 183 15.60 -28.45 12.16
CA ARG A 183 15.78 -29.85 12.51
C ARG A 183 15.80 -30.15 14.02
N GLY A 184 15.89 -29.13 14.86
CA GLY A 184 15.90 -29.27 16.32
C GLY A 184 14.68 -28.74 17.08
N ARG A 185 13.74 -28.09 16.41
CA ARG A 185 12.48 -27.62 17.01
C ARG A 185 11.32 -28.06 16.13
N ARG A 186 10.21 -28.49 16.78
CA ARG A 186 8.96 -28.76 16.06
C ARG A 186 8.70 -27.62 15.07
N PRO A 187 8.34 -27.91 13.80
CA PRO A 187 8.21 -26.88 12.77
C PRO A 187 7.16 -25.88 13.19
N ARG A 188 7.60 -24.74 13.69
CA ARG A 188 6.78 -23.54 13.64
C ARG A 188 6.83 -23.11 12.18
N LYS A 189 5.73 -23.26 11.45
CA LYS A 189 5.57 -22.66 10.13
C LYS A 189 6.08 -21.23 10.25
N PRO A 190 7.05 -20.78 9.44
CA PRO A 190 7.46 -19.38 9.43
C PRO A 190 6.21 -18.55 9.23
N ALA A 191 6.03 -17.53 10.05
CA ALA A 191 4.94 -16.57 9.84
C ALA A 191 5.21 -15.90 8.49
N GLN A 192 4.56 -16.41 7.45
CA GLN A 192 4.66 -15.79 6.14
C GLN A 192 3.96 -14.43 6.22
N PRO A 193 4.58 -13.37 5.69
CA PRO A 193 3.96 -12.06 5.67
C PRO A 193 2.61 -12.15 4.95
N VAL A 194 1.55 -11.80 5.63
CA VAL A 194 0.17 -11.98 5.18
C VAL A 194 -0.13 -11.09 3.97
N LEU A 195 0.32 -9.85 4.00
CA LEU A 195 0.01 -8.83 3.00
C LEU A 195 0.58 -9.08 1.59
N PRO A 196 1.84 -9.45 1.37
CA PRO A 196 2.37 -9.66 0.01
C PRO A 196 1.69 -10.80 -0.75
N ARG A 197 1.31 -11.86 -0.03
CA ARG A 197 0.61 -13.01 -0.61
C ARG A 197 -0.80 -12.65 -1.08
N LEU A 198 -1.48 -11.82 -0.31
CA LEU A 198 -2.84 -11.38 -0.53
C LEU A 198 -2.94 -10.37 -1.66
N LEU A 199 -1.98 -9.45 -1.79
CA LEU A 199 -1.97 -8.43 -2.82
C LEU A 199 -1.71 -8.97 -4.23
N ARG A 200 -0.93 -10.03 -4.39
CA ARG A 200 -0.77 -10.70 -5.69
C ARG A 200 -2.08 -11.25 -6.23
N VAL A 201 -2.97 -11.70 -5.35
CA VAL A 201 -4.29 -12.23 -5.74
C VAL A 201 -5.28 -11.10 -6.06
N LEU A 202 -5.15 -9.93 -5.46
CA LEU A 202 -6.13 -8.84 -5.55
C LEU A 202 -5.89 -7.86 -6.68
N LEU A 203 -4.63 -7.52 -6.96
CA LEU A 203 -4.33 -6.44 -7.91
C LEU A 203 -4.59 -6.83 -9.35
N LEU A 204 -4.49 -8.10 -9.72
CA LEU A 204 -4.76 -8.56 -11.09
C LEU A 204 -6.23 -8.42 -11.52
N PRO A 205 -7.23 -8.87 -10.74
CA PRO A 205 -8.63 -8.77 -11.18
C PRO A 205 -9.18 -7.35 -11.12
N ALA A 206 -8.79 -6.55 -10.10
CA ALA A 206 -9.27 -5.17 -9.95
C ALA A 206 -8.74 -4.24 -11.06
N ALA A 207 -7.48 -4.40 -11.44
CA ALA A 207 -6.89 -3.64 -12.57
C ALA A 207 -7.55 -3.98 -13.91
N LEU A 208 -7.90 -5.25 -14.13
CA LEU A 208 -8.59 -5.68 -15.35
C LEU A 208 -10.03 -5.13 -15.45
N HIS A 209 -10.70 -4.89 -14.33
CA HIS A 209 -12.07 -4.35 -14.33
C HIS A 209 -12.10 -2.84 -14.61
N LEU A 210 -11.07 -2.10 -14.20
CA LEU A 210 -10.93 -0.66 -14.46
C LEU A 210 -10.54 -0.34 -15.91
N LEU A 211 -9.97 -1.32 -16.62
CA LEU A 211 -9.59 -1.18 -18.04
C LEU A 211 -10.74 -1.53 -19.01
N ARG A 212 -11.92 -1.94 -18.53
CA ARG A 212 -13.08 -2.10 -19.41
C ARG A 212 -13.57 -0.71 -19.83
N PRO A 213 -13.61 -0.41 -21.13
CA PRO A 213 -14.26 0.81 -21.62
C PRO A 213 -15.72 0.81 -21.16
N ALA A 214 -16.17 1.98 -20.70
CA ALA A 214 -17.59 2.18 -20.38
C ALA A 214 -18.44 1.73 -21.58
N PRO A 215 -19.58 1.03 -21.36
CA PRO A 215 -20.45 0.67 -22.44
C PRO A 215 -20.84 1.94 -23.20
N ALA A 216 -20.58 1.96 -24.49
CA ALA A 216 -20.98 3.04 -25.36
C ALA A 216 -22.49 3.20 -25.26
N GLY A 217 -22.93 4.18 -24.50
CA GLY A 217 -24.32 4.59 -24.38
C GLY A 217 -24.74 5.21 -25.70
N GLY A 218 -25.53 4.51 -26.47
CA GLY A 218 -25.99 4.96 -27.77
C GLY A 218 -27.07 4.07 -28.32
N GLU A 219 -28.20 4.01 -27.65
CA GLU A 219 -29.42 3.57 -28.30
C GLU A 219 -30.44 4.67 -28.21
N THR A 220 -30.45 5.51 -29.24
CA THR A 220 -31.48 6.52 -29.49
C THR A 220 -32.79 5.77 -29.80
N ALA A 221 -33.77 5.99 -28.90
CA ALA A 221 -35.13 5.53 -29.12
C ALA A 221 -35.69 6.10 -30.43
N PRO A 222 -36.43 5.33 -31.26
CA PRO A 222 -37.05 5.81 -32.45
C PRO A 222 -38.21 6.78 -32.11
N ARG A 223 -38.18 7.98 -32.67
CA ARG A 223 -39.32 8.90 -32.68
C ARG A 223 -40.45 8.26 -33.45
N ARG A 224 -41.59 8.06 -32.80
CA ARG A 224 -42.86 7.78 -33.51
C ARG A 224 -43.40 9.08 -34.06
N HIS A 225 -43.69 9.09 -35.34
CA HIS A 225 -44.55 10.06 -36.02
C HIS A 225 -46.02 9.81 -35.69
#